data_0305a71c4b6c97ac6dcbf0998673234f
#
_entry.id   0305a71c4b6c97ac6dcbf0998673234f
#
_cell.length_a   1.000
_cell.length_b   1.000
_cell.length_c   1.000
_cell.angle_alpha   90.00
_cell.angle_beta   90.00
_cell.angle_gamma   90.00
#
_symmetry.space_group_name_H-M   'P 1'
#
loop_
_entity.id
_entity.type
_entity.pdbx_description
1 polymer ?
#
loop_
_entity_poly.entity_id
_entity_poly.type
_entity_poly.pdbx_seq_one_letter_code
_entity_poly.pdbx_strand_id
1 'polypeptide(L)'
;MKITLPEFEKARVLVVGDVMLDRYWHGPTGRISPEAPVPVVKVEHIEERPGGAANVALNSAALGAHAVLLGLTGQDEAADALASQMAGVKVACDFVRLTDYPTITKLRVLSRNQQLLRLDFEEAFHDVDASLLMGKVEQALPQADVMILSDYGKGALNDVPGMIRRARAAGIPVLVDPKGTDFEKYRGATLLTPNMSEFEAVVGKVKGEEDLVARGLELVKRFELDALLVTRSENGMTLIREGQPELHLPAQAHEVYDVTGAGDTVISTLATSLAAGKSLDEACALANTAAGIVVGKLGTSTVSPVELANALYTEQETGFGVMSEAQLKVAVQAARLRGEKVVMTNGCFDILHAGHVSYLANAGKLGDRLIVAVNTDESVRRLKGPGRPVNPTERRMTVLAALGAVDWVVPFSEDTPQRLIAEILPDLLVKGGDYKPEDIAGYAEVTANGGEVRVLNFEDGCSTTDIIKTIRERG
;
A
#
# COMPACT_ATOMS: atom_id res chain seq x y z
N MET A 1 11.79 11.32 7.56
CA MET A 1 11.47 12.00 6.28
C MET A 1 9.96 12.07 6.16
N LYS A 2 9.33 13.23 5.91
CA LYS A 2 7.87 13.32 5.78
C LYS A 2 7.49 12.90 4.36
N ILE A 3 7.01 11.67 4.19
CA ILE A 3 6.64 11.10 2.90
C ILE A 3 5.17 11.43 2.63
N THR A 4 4.89 11.97 1.45
CA THR A 4 3.53 12.21 0.95
C THR A 4 3.27 11.34 -0.26
N LEU A 5 2.04 10.83 -0.41
CA LEU A 5 1.68 10.09 -1.60
C LEU A 5 1.73 10.99 -2.85
N PRO A 6 2.27 10.49 -3.97
CA PRO A 6 2.17 11.17 -5.25
C PRO A 6 0.80 10.95 -5.90
N GLU A 7 0.55 11.69 -6.97
CA GLU A 7 -0.60 11.47 -7.87
C GLU A 7 -0.30 10.32 -8.83
N PHE A 8 -0.48 9.09 -8.35
CA PHE A 8 -0.16 7.87 -9.11
C PHE A 8 -0.88 7.77 -10.46
N GLU A 9 -2.05 8.37 -10.59
CA GLU A 9 -2.84 8.41 -11.83
C GLU A 9 -2.16 9.17 -12.97
N LYS A 10 -1.12 9.93 -12.69
CA LYS A 10 -0.29 10.59 -13.71
C LYS A 10 0.84 9.71 -14.23
N ALA A 11 1.19 8.65 -13.51
CA ALA A 11 2.29 7.78 -13.86
C ALA A 11 1.94 6.85 -15.03
N ARG A 12 2.86 6.75 -16.01
CA ARG A 12 2.77 5.83 -17.14
C ARG A 12 3.90 4.80 -17.04
N VAL A 13 3.54 3.56 -16.73
CA VAL A 13 4.48 2.47 -16.46
C VAL A 13 4.45 1.47 -17.59
N LEU A 14 5.59 1.24 -18.24
CA LEU A 14 5.79 0.19 -19.22
C LEU A 14 6.42 -1.01 -18.54
N VAL A 15 5.71 -2.13 -18.48
CA VAL A 15 6.22 -3.40 -17.94
C VAL A 15 6.52 -4.35 -19.11
N VAL A 16 7.76 -4.85 -19.17
CA VAL A 16 8.21 -5.80 -20.16
C VAL A 16 8.81 -7.00 -19.44
N GLY A 17 8.39 -8.21 -19.76
CA GLY A 17 8.99 -9.38 -19.09
C GLY A 17 8.27 -10.69 -19.32
N ASP A 18 8.63 -11.66 -18.47
CA ASP A 18 8.07 -13.00 -18.49
C ASP A 18 6.67 -12.98 -17.85
N VAL A 19 5.65 -13.03 -18.70
CA VAL A 19 4.25 -13.11 -18.25
C VAL A 19 3.87 -14.56 -17.98
N MET A 20 3.07 -14.79 -16.95
CA MET A 20 2.59 -16.12 -16.60
C MET A 20 1.21 -16.08 -15.95
N LEU A 21 0.51 -17.22 -16.00
CA LEU A 21 -0.76 -17.44 -15.34
C LEU A 21 -0.58 -18.38 -14.16
N ASP A 22 -0.90 -17.93 -12.95
CA ASP A 22 -1.00 -18.79 -11.77
C ASP A 22 -2.45 -19.30 -11.67
N ARG A 23 -2.62 -20.63 -11.79
CA ARG A 23 -3.93 -21.29 -11.76
C ARG A 23 -4.03 -22.16 -10.51
N TYR A 24 -5.14 -22.09 -9.81
CA TYR A 24 -5.39 -22.81 -8.56
C TYR A 24 -6.65 -23.65 -8.71
N TRP A 25 -6.53 -24.97 -8.53
CA TRP A 25 -7.66 -25.88 -8.45
C TRP A 25 -7.89 -26.29 -7.02
N HIS A 26 -9.05 -25.93 -6.51
CA HIS A 26 -9.45 -26.20 -5.13
C HIS A 26 -10.49 -27.30 -5.09
N GLY A 27 -10.31 -28.25 -4.15
CA GLY A 27 -11.31 -29.28 -3.93
C GLY A 27 -10.94 -30.27 -2.83
N PRO A 28 -11.94 -30.97 -2.28
CA PRO A 28 -11.70 -31.99 -1.25
C PRO A 28 -11.03 -33.24 -1.82
N THR A 29 -10.21 -33.87 -0.99
CA THR A 29 -9.68 -35.22 -1.21
C THR A 29 -10.49 -36.20 -0.36
N GLY A 30 -11.47 -36.88 -0.95
CA GLY A 30 -12.36 -37.79 -0.24
C GLY A 30 -12.11 -39.28 -0.47
N ARG A 31 -11.27 -39.64 -1.44
CA ARG A 31 -11.02 -41.03 -1.82
C ARG A 31 -9.66 -41.22 -2.46
N ILE A 32 -9.18 -42.46 -2.42
CA ILE A 32 -8.03 -42.94 -3.19
C ILE A 32 -8.52 -43.42 -4.55
N SER A 33 -7.73 -43.21 -5.61
CA SER A 33 -8.05 -43.72 -6.94
C SER A 33 -8.05 -45.25 -6.94
N PRO A 34 -9.02 -45.90 -7.63
CA PRO A 34 -8.98 -47.33 -7.83
C PRO A 34 -7.90 -47.78 -8.83
N GLU A 35 -7.32 -46.84 -9.61
CA GLU A 35 -6.34 -47.09 -10.66
C GLU A 35 -4.91 -47.03 -10.14
N ALA A 36 -4.67 -46.25 -9.07
CA ALA A 36 -3.34 -46.06 -8.46
C ALA A 36 -3.47 -45.56 -7.02
N PRO A 37 -2.49 -45.77 -6.14
CA PRO A 37 -2.53 -45.33 -4.73
C PRO A 37 -2.29 -43.80 -4.60
N VAL A 38 -3.12 -43.02 -5.28
CA VAL A 38 -3.06 -41.54 -5.27
C VAL A 38 -4.41 -40.95 -4.85
N PRO A 39 -4.42 -39.80 -4.17
CA PRO A 39 -5.66 -39.13 -3.80
C PRO A 39 -6.38 -38.59 -5.03
N VAL A 40 -7.71 -38.67 -5.02
CA VAL A 40 -8.57 -38.03 -6.01
C VAL A 40 -9.04 -36.69 -5.46
N VAL A 41 -8.69 -35.62 -6.15
CA VAL A 41 -9.17 -34.26 -5.85
C VAL A 41 -10.43 -34.02 -6.72
N LYS A 42 -11.56 -33.73 -6.09
CA LYS A 42 -12.77 -33.30 -6.78
C LYS A 42 -12.68 -31.76 -6.92
N VAL A 43 -12.31 -31.26 -8.09
CA VAL A 43 -12.22 -29.82 -8.34
C VAL A 43 -13.61 -29.18 -8.22
N GLU A 44 -13.77 -28.22 -7.32
CA GLU A 44 -15.01 -27.50 -7.05
C GLU A 44 -14.87 -26.00 -7.36
N HIS A 45 -13.67 -25.47 -7.29
CA HIS A 45 -13.37 -24.06 -7.58
C HIS A 45 -12.05 -23.94 -8.33
N ILE A 46 -12.05 -23.06 -9.35
CA ILE A 46 -10.88 -22.69 -10.12
C ILE A 46 -10.65 -21.20 -9.92
N GLU A 47 -9.44 -20.84 -9.55
CA GLU A 47 -8.99 -19.46 -9.42
C GLU A 47 -7.77 -19.24 -10.31
N GLU A 48 -7.71 -18.07 -10.92
CA GLU A 48 -6.60 -17.67 -11.79
C GLU A 48 -6.07 -16.30 -11.37
N ARG A 49 -4.77 -16.15 -11.33
CA ARG A 49 -4.09 -14.90 -10.96
C ARG A 49 -3.00 -14.56 -11.95
N PRO A 50 -2.83 -13.27 -12.31
CA PRO A 50 -1.67 -12.81 -13.05
C PRO A 50 -0.38 -13.08 -12.26
N GLY A 51 0.64 -13.65 -12.90
CA GLY A 51 1.96 -13.94 -12.33
C GLY A 51 3.10 -13.30 -13.11
N GLY A 52 4.29 -13.22 -12.52
CA GLY A 52 5.46 -12.61 -13.12
C GLY A 52 5.23 -11.15 -13.52
N ALA A 53 5.64 -10.77 -14.73
CA ALA A 53 5.47 -9.41 -15.23
C ALA A 53 4.01 -8.92 -15.21
N ALA A 54 3.02 -9.84 -15.33
CA ALA A 54 1.61 -9.47 -15.21
C ALA A 54 1.23 -9.07 -13.78
N ASN A 55 1.81 -9.70 -12.75
CA ASN A 55 1.61 -9.27 -11.36
C ASN A 55 2.25 -7.90 -11.10
N VAL A 56 3.42 -7.61 -11.69
CA VAL A 56 4.05 -6.27 -11.61
C VAL A 56 3.14 -5.20 -12.22
N ALA A 57 2.58 -5.45 -13.41
CA ALA A 57 1.66 -4.52 -14.05
C ALA A 57 0.36 -4.33 -13.27
N LEU A 58 -0.18 -5.42 -12.70
CA LEU A 58 -1.36 -5.39 -11.82
C LEU A 58 -1.12 -4.52 -10.59
N ASN A 59 0.03 -4.65 -9.93
CA ASN A 59 0.39 -3.83 -8.76
C ASN A 59 0.52 -2.34 -9.13
N SER A 60 1.12 -2.02 -10.28
CA SER A 60 1.21 -0.63 -10.76
C SER A 60 -0.18 -0.04 -11.02
N ALA A 61 -1.08 -0.79 -11.66
CA ALA A 61 -2.45 -0.37 -11.92
C ALA A 61 -3.29 -0.23 -10.64
N ALA A 62 -3.06 -1.10 -9.64
CA ALA A 62 -3.74 -1.03 -8.34
C ALA A 62 -3.39 0.25 -7.56
N LEU A 63 -2.19 0.81 -7.77
CA LEU A 63 -1.80 2.13 -7.26
C LEU A 63 -2.45 3.28 -8.05
N GLY A 64 -3.07 3.01 -9.20
CA GLY A 64 -3.74 4.01 -10.05
C GLY A 64 -2.97 4.39 -11.31
N ALA A 65 -1.79 3.83 -11.57
CA ALA A 65 -0.99 4.15 -12.74
C ALA A 65 -1.60 3.62 -14.05
N HIS A 66 -1.26 4.29 -15.16
CA HIS A 66 -1.49 3.76 -16.50
C HIS A 66 -0.41 2.73 -16.83
N ALA A 67 -0.74 1.45 -16.75
CA ALA A 67 0.18 0.36 -17.00
C ALA A 67 -0.01 -0.25 -18.40
N VAL A 68 1.10 -0.45 -19.11
CA VAL A 68 1.17 -1.22 -20.36
C VAL A 68 2.04 -2.44 -20.10
N LEU A 69 1.54 -3.62 -20.47
CA LEU A 69 2.23 -4.89 -20.29
C LEU A 69 2.62 -5.52 -21.64
N LEU A 70 3.91 -5.72 -21.86
CA LEU A 70 4.47 -6.41 -23.00
C LEU A 70 5.11 -7.73 -22.57
N GLY A 71 4.92 -8.78 -23.33
CA GLY A 71 5.51 -10.09 -23.07
C GLY A 71 5.23 -11.08 -24.19
N LEU A 72 5.76 -12.28 -24.02
CA LEU A 72 5.52 -13.42 -24.94
C LEU A 72 4.48 -14.35 -24.32
N THR A 73 3.55 -14.83 -25.13
CA THR A 73 2.52 -15.81 -24.73
C THR A 73 2.30 -16.83 -25.83
N GLY A 74 1.67 -17.93 -25.50
CA GLY A 74 1.05 -18.81 -26.49
C GLY A 74 -0.15 -18.16 -27.15
N GLN A 75 -0.65 -18.80 -28.21
CA GLN A 75 -1.94 -18.51 -28.82
C GLN A 75 -2.97 -19.49 -28.25
N ASP A 76 -3.25 -19.38 -26.95
CA ASP A 76 -4.02 -20.34 -26.17
C ASP A 76 -5.01 -19.67 -25.20
N GLU A 77 -5.83 -20.49 -24.54
CA GLU A 77 -6.84 -20.06 -23.56
C GLU A 77 -6.22 -19.35 -22.36
N ALA A 78 -5.02 -19.73 -21.93
CA ALA A 78 -4.34 -19.11 -20.79
C ALA A 78 -3.91 -17.66 -21.12
N ALA A 79 -3.47 -17.41 -22.37
CA ALA A 79 -3.19 -16.03 -22.85
C ALA A 79 -4.48 -15.17 -22.88
N ASP A 80 -5.60 -15.76 -23.32
CA ASP A 80 -6.88 -15.04 -23.39
C ASP A 80 -7.43 -14.73 -21.99
N ALA A 81 -7.34 -15.69 -21.07
CA ALA A 81 -7.71 -15.50 -19.67
C ALA A 81 -6.90 -14.39 -19.01
N LEU A 82 -5.56 -14.42 -19.19
CA LEU A 82 -4.66 -13.40 -18.68
C LEU A 82 -4.98 -12.01 -19.26
N ALA A 83 -5.13 -11.89 -20.57
CA ALA A 83 -5.47 -10.62 -21.22
C ALA A 83 -6.82 -10.05 -20.74
N SER A 84 -7.80 -10.92 -20.57
CA SER A 84 -9.13 -10.53 -20.06
C SER A 84 -9.07 -10.03 -18.62
N GLN A 85 -8.34 -10.72 -17.73
CA GLN A 85 -8.17 -10.29 -16.34
C GLN A 85 -7.46 -8.95 -16.25
N MET A 86 -6.39 -8.75 -17.02
CA MET A 86 -5.62 -7.52 -17.04
C MET A 86 -6.44 -6.35 -17.60
N ALA A 87 -7.26 -6.57 -18.63
CA ALA A 87 -8.19 -5.56 -19.14
C ALA A 87 -9.23 -5.14 -18.08
N GLY A 88 -9.70 -6.08 -17.26
CA GLY A 88 -10.63 -5.83 -16.15
C GLY A 88 -10.08 -4.86 -15.10
N VAL A 89 -8.74 -4.78 -14.94
CA VAL A 89 -8.04 -3.87 -14.04
C VAL A 89 -7.37 -2.70 -14.77
N LYS A 90 -7.76 -2.43 -16.02
CA LYS A 90 -7.28 -1.33 -16.87
C LYS A 90 -5.79 -1.37 -17.21
N VAL A 91 -5.18 -2.53 -17.27
CA VAL A 91 -3.85 -2.74 -17.83
C VAL A 91 -3.97 -3.01 -19.32
N ALA A 92 -3.27 -2.24 -20.13
CA ALA A 92 -3.21 -2.48 -21.58
C ALA A 92 -2.17 -3.57 -21.89
N CYS A 93 -2.62 -4.72 -22.38
CA CYS A 93 -1.73 -5.82 -22.79
C CYS A 93 -1.48 -5.79 -24.30
N ASP A 94 -0.22 -5.88 -24.70
CA ASP A 94 0.17 -6.05 -26.09
C ASP A 94 1.17 -7.21 -26.23
N PHE A 95 0.67 -8.44 -26.14
CA PHE A 95 1.46 -9.66 -26.19
C PHE A 95 1.91 -10.01 -27.62
N VAL A 96 3.11 -10.55 -27.75
CA VAL A 96 3.51 -11.33 -28.94
C VAL A 96 3.00 -12.74 -28.72
N ARG A 97 1.99 -13.14 -29.50
CA ARG A 97 1.36 -14.47 -29.41
C ARG A 97 2.00 -15.44 -30.37
N LEU A 98 2.47 -16.55 -29.87
CA LEU A 98 3.23 -17.58 -30.59
C LEU A 98 2.42 -18.87 -30.67
N THR A 99 2.40 -19.50 -31.87
CA THR A 99 1.62 -20.75 -32.08
C THR A 99 2.34 -21.98 -31.53
N ASP A 100 3.68 -21.93 -31.49
CA ASP A 100 4.50 -23.10 -31.17
C ASP A 100 4.91 -23.18 -29.70
N TYR A 101 4.48 -22.21 -28.88
CA TYR A 101 4.81 -22.14 -27.47
C TYR A 101 3.52 -22.01 -26.62
N PRO A 102 3.44 -22.71 -25.49
CA PRO A 102 2.34 -22.50 -24.54
C PRO A 102 2.58 -21.24 -23.73
N THR A 103 1.48 -20.60 -23.29
CA THR A 103 1.55 -19.58 -22.25
C THR A 103 2.01 -20.21 -20.94
N ILE A 104 3.04 -19.64 -20.32
CA ILE A 104 3.57 -20.15 -19.05
C ILE A 104 2.46 -20.17 -18.02
N THR A 105 2.10 -21.35 -17.55
CA THR A 105 1.04 -21.55 -16.58
C THR A 105 1.52 -22.42 -15.43
N LYS A 106 1.34 -21.96 -14.20
CA LYS A 106 1.66 -22.70 -12.97
C LYS A 106 0.38 -23.12 -12.29
N LEU A 107 -0.02 -24.37 -12.49
CA LEU A 107 -1.20 -24.95 -11.89
C LEU A 107 -0.88 -25.57 -10.52
N ARG A 108 -1.58 -25.11 -9.49
CA ARG A 108 -1.51 -25.65 -8.15
C ARG A 108 -2.81 -26.35 -7.79
N VAL A 109 -2.72 -27.57 -7.32
CA VAL A 109 -3.86 -28.36 -6.85
C VAL A 109 -3.87 -28.29 -5.31
N LEU A 110 -4.96 -27.76 -4.74
CA LEU A 110 -5.11 -27.53 -3.31
C LEU A 110 -6.31 -28.33 -2.74
N SER A 111 -6.08 -28.86 -1.54
CA SER A 111 -7.16 -29.44 -0.74
C SER A 111 -7.04 -28.96 0.71
N ARG A 112 -8.14 -28.42 1.27
CA ARG A 112 -8.17 -27.91 2.65
C ARG A 112 -7.00 -26.96 2.99
N ASN A 113 -6.70 -26.00 2.09
CA ASN A 113 -5.59 -25.05 2.19
C ASN A 113 -4.17 -25.68 2.14
N GLN A 114 -4.05 -26.93 1.75
CA GLN A 114 -2.76 -27.58 1.53
C GLN A 114 -2.52 -27.82 0.04
N GLN A 115 -1.35 -27.39 -0.43
CA GLN A 115 -0.93 -27.70 -1.80
C GLN A 115 -0.51 -29.17 -1.89
N LEU A 116 -1.17 -29.92 -2.77
CA LEU A 116 -0.90 -31.34 -3.01
C LEU A 116 0.08 -31.53 -4.16
N LEU A 117 -0.04 -30.71 -5.20
CA LEU A 117 0.74 -30.83 -6.43
C LEU A 117 0.87 -29.48 -7.10
N ARG A 118 1.99 -29.24 -7.81
CA ARG A 118 2.16 -28.18 -8.79
C ARG A 118 2.54 -28.76 -10.14
N LEU A 119 1.87 -28.30 -11.17
CA LEU A 119 2.12 -28.63 -12.56
C LEU A 119 2.56 -27.35 -13.27
N ASP A 120 3.74 -27.38 -13.87
CA ASP A 120 4.28 -26.25 -14.62
C ASP A 120 4.15 -26.56 -16.12
N PHE A 121 3.26 -25.80 -16.80
CA PHE A 121 3.11 -25.80 -18.25
C PHE A 121 3.99 -24.67 -18.77
N GLU A 122 5.20 -24.98 -19.16
CA GLU A 122 6.16 -23.99 -19.61
C GLU A 122 7.13 -24.55 -20.64
N GLU A 123 7.37 -23.75 -21.65
CA GLU A 123 8.48 -23.87 -22.58
C GLU A 123 9.12 -22.50 -22.68
N ALA A 124 10.44 -22.45 -22.51
CA ALA A 124 11.14 -21.18 -22.47
C ALA A 124 11.26 -20.57 -23.87
N PHE A 125 11.08 -19.26 -23.97
CA PHE A 125 11.09 -18.51 -25.23
C PHE A 125 12.52 -18.14 -25.74
N HIS A 126 13.55 -18.87 -25.33
CA HIS A 126 14.96 -18.51 -25.63
C HIS A 126 15.28 -18.47 -27.12
N ASP A 127 14.59 -19.27 -27.93
CA ASP A 127 14.80 -19.35 -29.38
C ASP A 127 13.90 -18.39 -30.18
N VAL A 128 13.07 -17.60 -29.50
CA VAL A 128 12.19 -16.61 -30.13
C VAL A 128 12.99 -15.38 -30.56
N ASP A 129 12.72 -14.91 -31.78
CA ASP A 129 13.34 -13.70 -32.31
C ASP A 129 13.05 -12.48 -31.41
N ALA A 130 14.09 -11.96 -30.76
CA ALA A 130 14.01 -10.81 -29.87
C ALA A 130 13.45 -9.56 -30.54
N SER A 131 13.53 -9.44 -31.87
CA SER A 131 13.02 -8.29 -32.62
C SER A 131 11.50 -8.14 -32.50
N LEU A 132 10.77 -9.23 -32.31
CA LEU A 132 9.31 -9.23 -32.19
C LEU A 132 8.84 -8.44 -30.95
N LEU A 133 9.45 -8.69 -29.79
CA LEU A 133 9.13 -7.96 -28.57
C LEU A 133 9.75 -6.56 -28.60
N MET A 134 10.97 -6.42 -29.14
CA MET A 134 11.67 -5.14 -29.26
C MET A 134 10.86 -4.13 -30.08
N GLY A 135 10.23 -4.54 -31.16
CA GLY A 135 9.38 -3.67 -31.97
C GLY A 135 8.20 -3.08 -31.18
N LYS A 136 7.61 -3.86 -30.27
CA LYS A 136 6.56 -3.39 -29.36
C LYS A 136 7.10 -2.45 -28.30
N VAL A 137 8.28 -2.73 -27.75
CA VAL A 137 8.98 -1.84 -26.81
C VAL A 137 9.22 -0.48 -27.43
N GLU A 138 9.75 -0.42 -28.66
CA GLU A 138 10.03 0.83 -29.38
C GLU A 138 8.76 1.66 -29.64
N GLN A 139 7.62 1.00 -29.87
CA GLN A 139 6.33 1.68 -30.05
C GLN A 139 5.76 2.22 -28.74
N ALA A 140 5.90 1.51 -27.63
CA ALA A 140 5.34 1.88 -26.32
C ALA A 140 6.21 2.88 -25.54
N LEU A 141 7.54 2.81 -25.71
CA LEU A 141 8.52 3.56 -24.94
C LEU A 141 8.29 5.10 -24.92
N PRO A 142 7.93 5.76 -26.04
CA PRO A 142 7.70 7.21 -26.06
C PRO A 142 6.52 7.68 -25.18
N GLN A 143 5.65 6.76 -24.76
CA GLN A 143 4.50 7.06 -23.92
C GLN A 143 4.72 6.70 -22.45
N ALA A 144 5.89 6.15 -22.11
CA ALA A 144 6.24 5.72 -20.76
C ALA A 144 7.03 6.80 -20.02
N ASP A 145 6.84 6.89 -18.69
CA ASP A 145 7.65 7.67 -17.77
C ASP A 145 8.73 6.81 -17.10
N VAL A 146 8.52 5.48 -17.08
CA VAL A 146 9.43 4.47 -16.54
C VAL A 146 9.23 3.14 -17.25
N MET A 147 10.30 2.35 -17.42
CA MET A 147 10.24 0.98 -17.90
C MET A 147 10.67 0.02 -16.81
N ILE A 148 9.91 -1.04 -16.59
CA ILE A 148 10.25 -2.17 -15.73
C ILE A 148 10.60 -3.37 -16.60
N LEU A 149 11.75 -4.02 -16.35
CA LEU A 149 12.10 -5.31 -16.88
C LEU A 149 11.94 -6.37 -15.79
N SER A 150 10.94 -7.23 -15.91
CA SER A 150 10.62 -8.30 -14.95
C SER A 150 11.12 -9.62 -15.51
N ASP A 151 12.30 -10.06 -15.04
CA ASP A 151 13.01 -11.24 -15.52
C ASP A 151 12.77 -12.45 -14.61
N TYR A 152 12.23 -13.51 -15.17
CA TYR A 152 12.07 -14.83 -14.51
C TYR A 152 12.88 -15.92 -15.20
N GLY A 153 13.72 -15.54 -16.19
CA GLY A 153 14.56 -16.46 -16.93
C GLY A 153 13.78 -17.35 -17.90
N LYS A 154 12.62 -16.88 -18.39
CA LYS A 154 11.76 -17.64 -19.31
C LYS A 154 11.94 -17.25 -20.78
N GLY A 155 12.80 -16.28 -21.07
CA GLY A 155 13.23 -15.95 -22.42
C GLY A 155 12.43 -14.84 -23.11
N ALA A 156 11.48 -14.18 -22.46
CA ALA A 156 10.89 -12.99 -23.05
C ALA A 156 11.90 -11.84 -23.16
N LEU A 157 12.87 -11.78 -22.24
CA LEU A 157 13.92 -10.76 -22.21
C LEU A 157 15.22 -11.23 -22.88
N ASN A 158 15.15 -11.61 -24.17
CA ASN A 158 16.32 -12.10 -24.92
C ASN A 158 17.32 -11.00 -25.32
N ASP A 159 16.89 -9.74 -25.43
CA ASP A 159 17.76 -8.57 -25.71
C ASP A 159 17.60 -7.46 -24.67
N VAL A 160 17.86 -7.78 -23.40
CA VAL A 160 17.86 -6.80 -22.31
C VAL A 160 18.81 -5.63 -22.60
N PRO A 161 20.07 -5.84 -23.05
CA PRO A 161 20.96 -4.72 -23.34
C PRO A 161 20.41 -3.77 -24.41
N GLY A 162 19.71 -4.31 -25.41
CA GLY A 162 19.04 -3.51 -26.44
C GLY A 162 17.90 -2.67 -25.89
N MET A 163 17.07 -3.23 -25.01
CA MET A 163 15.97 -2.53 -24.36
C MET A 163 16.50 -1.40 -23.48
N ILE A 164 17.51 -1.66 -22.64
CA ILE A 164 18.12 -0.66 -21.76
C ILE A 164 18.71 0.50 -22.58
N ARG A 165 19.47 0.21 -23.64
CA ARG A 165 20.04 1.27 -24.49
C ARG A 165 18.98 2.17 -25.13
N ARG A 166 17.86 1.60 -25.60
CA ARG A 166 16.75 2.38 -26.19
C ARG A 166 16.05 3.25 -25.17
N ALA A 167 15.77 2.72 -24.00
CA ALA A 167 15.13 3.48 -22.93
C ALA A 167 16.03 4.63 -22.45
N ARG A 168 17.33 4.38 -22.25
CA ARG A 168 18.29 5.42 -21.88
C ARG A 168 18.41 6.49 -22.96
N ALA A 169 18.43 6.12 -24.24
CA ALA A 169 18.46 7.09 -25.35
C ALA A 169 17.20 7.95 -25.40
N ALA A 170 16.06 7.43 -24.92
CA ALA A 170 14.80 8.16 -24.79
C ALA A 170 14.69 8.95 -23.46
N GLY A 171 15.68 8.84 -22.56
CA GLY A 171 15.64 9.47 -21.24
C GLY A 171 14.68 8.80 -20.26
N ILE A 172 14.28 7.53 -20.52
CA ILE A 172 13.34 6.77 -19.70
C ILE A 172 14.12 5.92 -18.69
N PRO A 173 13.88 6.04 -17.38
CA PRO A 173 14.48 5.18 -16.36
C PRO A 173 14.09 3.72 -16.56
N VAL A 174 15.05 2.79 -16.34
CA VAL A 174 14.85 1.36 -16.44
C VAL A 174 15.12 0.71 -15.09
N LEU A 175 14.08 0.11 -14.52
CA LEU A 175 14.18 -0.69 -13.30
C LEU A 175 14.11 -2.17 -13.67
N VAL A 176 14.95 -2.97 -13.06
CA VAL A 176 15.03 -4.41 -13.38
C VAL A 176 14.86 -5.24 -12.13
N ASP A 177 13.90 -6.17 -12.15
CA ASP A 177 13.85 -7.29 -11.22
C ASP A 177 14.66 -8.44 -11.83
N PRO A 178 15.89 -8.70 -11.33
CA PRO A 178 16.84 -9.56 -12.02
C PRO A 178 16.61 -11.04 -11.71
N LYS A 179 17.07 -11.90 -12.65
CA LYS A 179 17.12 -13.35 -12.44
C LYS A 179 18.47 -13.94 -12.82
N GLY A 180 18.88 -14.95 -12.04
CA GLY A 180 20.15 -15.66 -12.29
C GLY A 180 21.36 -14.93 -11.70
N THR A 181 22.55 -15.28 -12.20
CA THR A 181 23.83 -14.77 -11.71
C THR A 181 24.54 -13.86 -12.71
N ASP A 182 24.06 -13.79 -13.95
CA ASP A 182 24.62 -12.92 -14.99
C ASP A 182 23.95 -11.56 -14.96
N PHE A 183 24.52 -10.65 -14.17
CA PHE A 183 24.07 -9.25 -14.12
C PHE A 183 24.70 -8.36 -15.19
N GLU A 184 25.65 -8.88 -15.97
CA GLU A 184 26.25 -8.15 -17.11
C GLU A 184 25.18 -7.75 -18.13
N LYS A 185 24.17 -8.61 -18.37
CA LYS A 185 23.05 -8.32 -19.28
C LYS A 185 22.20 -7.11 -18.87
N TYR A 186 22.28 -6.67 -17.62
CA TYR A 186 21.56 -5.50 -17.10
C TYR A 186 22.41 -4.23 -17.06
N ARG A 187 23.63 -4.26 -17.60
CA ARG A 187 24.54 -3.10 -17.65
C ARG A 187 23.82 -1.86 -18.17
N GLY A 188 23.99 -0.75 -17.44
CA GLY A 188 23.40 0.51 -17.80
C GLY A 188 21.93 0.66 -17.36
N ALA A 189 21.33 -0.28 -16.65
CA ALA A 189 20.02 -0.05 -16.03
C ALA A 189 20.08 1.08 -15.00
N THR A 190 18.95 1.76 -14.77
CA THR A 190 18.88 2.79 -13.73
C THR A 190 18.98 2.14 -12.35
N LEU A 191 18.25 1.05 -12.12
CA LEU A 191 18.23 0.37 -10.83
C LEU A 191 17.94 -1.13 -10.99
N LEU A 192 18.61 -1.94 -10.17
CA LEU A 192 18.29 -3.36 -9.98
C LEU A 192 17.69 -3.60 -8.59
N THR A 193 16.75 -4.57 -8.48
CA THR A 193 16.10 -4.95 -7.22
C THR A 193 16.36 -6.41 -6.80
N PRO A 194 17.62 -6.89 -6.75
CA PRO A 194 17.88 -8.26 -6.35
C PRO A 194 17.46 -8.51 -4.91
N ASN A 195 16.97 -9.71 -4.61
CA ASN A 195 16.89 -10.17 -3.24
C ASN A 195 18.28 -10.58 -2.71
N MET A 196 18.38 -10.77 -1.38
CA MET A 196 19.67 -11.09 -0.76
C MET A 196 20.32 -12.35 -1.33
N SER A 197 19.53 -13.39 -1.68
CA SER A 197 20.05 -14.63 -2.25
C SER A 197 20.58 -14.43 -3.68
N GLU A 198 19.90 -13.62 -4.49
CA GLU A 198 20.33 -13.27 -5.85
C GLU A 198 21.59 -12.38 -5.80
N PHE A 199 21.63 -11.44 -4.87
CA PHE A 199 22.81 -10.60 -4.65
C PHE A 199 24.02 -11.45 -4.25
N GLU A 200 23.88 -12.30 -3.21
CA GLU A 200 24.95 -13.21 -2.77
C GLU A 200 25.39 -14.21 -3.83
N ALA A 201 24.50 -14.63 -4.72
CA ALA A 201 24.86 -15.52 -5.83
C ALA A 201 25.84 -14.87 -6.82
N VAL A 202 25.83 -13.54 -6.92
CA VAL A 202 26.73 -12.77 -7.79
C VAL A 202 28.01 -12.36 -7.06
N VAL A 203 27.93 -11.92 -5.81
CA VAL A 203 29.08 -11.33 -5.08
C VAL A 203 29.71 -12.28 -4.06
N GLY A 204 29.08 -13.43 -3.80
CA GLY A 204 29.45 -14.34 -2.71
C GLY A 204 28.80 -13.94 -1.39
N LYS A 205 29.00 -14.77 -0.35
CA LYS A 205 28.38 -14.56 0.98
C LYS A 205 28.78 -13.24 1.62
N VAL A 206 27.78 -12.54 2.14
CA VAL A 206 27.92 -11.21 2.76
C VAL A 206 28.07 -11.33 4.29
N LYS A 207 28.98 -10.55 4.85
CA LYS A 207 29.32 -10.54 6.29
C LYS A 207 28.93 -9.22 6.96
N GLY A 208 27.61 -8.95 7.03
CA GLY A 208 27.10 -7.74 7.68
C GLY A 208 26.88 -6.58 6.73
N GLU A 209 26.44 -5.45 7.29
CA GLU A 209 25.97 -4.31 6.50
C GLU A 209 27.09 -3.56 5.74
N GLU A 210 28.23 -3.40 6.36
CA GLU A 210 29.39 -2.76 5.70
C GLU A 210 29.86 -3.54 4.47
N ASP A 211 29.92 -4.89 4.57
CA ASP A 211 30.28 -5.76 3.45
C ASP A 211 29.20 -5.74 2.34
N LEU A 212 27.91 -5.68 2.73
CA LEU A 212 26.79 -5.51 1.79
C LEU A 212 26.96 -4.23 0.96
N VAL A 213 27.21 -3.11 1.63
CA VAL A 213 27.35 -1.80 0.99
C VAL A 213 28.59 -1.77 0.10
N ALA A 214 29.73 -2.28 0.58
CA ALA A 214 30.97 -2.31 -0.20
C ALA A 214 30.83 -3.11 -1.50
N ARG A 215 30.28 -4.33 -1.43
CA ARG A 215 30.04 -5.18 -2.61
C ARG A 215 28.94 -4.61 -3.50
N GLY A 216 27.91 -3.99 -2.93
CA GLY A 216 26.87 -3.31 -3.70
C GLY A 216 27.43 -2.14 -4.52
N LEU A 217 28.31 -1.34 -3.95
CA LEU A 217 29.03 -0.26 -4.66
C LEU A 217 29.91 -0.80 -5.80
N GLU A 218 30.59 -1.95 -5.59
CA GLU A 218 31.34 -2.61 -6.65
C GLU A 218 30.43 -3.02 -7.83
N LEU A 219 29.23 -3.57 -7.55
CA LEU A 219 28.26 -3.91 -8.60
C LEU A 219 27.73 -2.65 -9.31
N VAL A 220 27.37 -1.60 -8.58
CA VAL A 220 26.89 -0.33 -9.15
C VAL A 220 27.92 0.22 -10.14
N LYS A 221 29.20 0.24 -9.77
CA LYS A 221 30.31 0.68 -10.66
C LYS A 221 30.54 -0.25 -11.82
N ARG A 222 30.63 -1.55 -11.53
CA ARG A 222 30.93 -2.59 -12.56
C ARG A 222 29.89 -2.63 -13.66
N PHE A 223 28.60 -2.52 -13.30
CA PHE A 223 27.50 -2.61 -14.26
C PHE A 223 26.92 -1.25 -14.66
N GLU A 224 27.58 -0.15 -14.31
CA GLU A 224 27.16 1.22 -14.69
C GLU A 224 25.71 1.52 -14.30
N LEU A 225 25.31 1.11 -13.10
CA LEU A 225 23.99 1.37 -12.54
C LEU A 225 23.94 2.73 -11.87
N ASP A 226 22.78 3.38 -11.84
CA ASP A 226 22.61 4.60 -11.03
C ASP A 226 22.35 4.23 -9.57
N ALA A 227 21.74 3.06 -9.30
CA ALA A 227 21.45 2.55 -7.96
C ALA A 227 21.28 1.03 -7.91
N LEU A 228 21.38 0.46 -6.70
CA LEU A 228 21.07 -0.92 -6.37
C LEU A 228 20.19 -0.95 -5.13
N LEU A 229 19.03 -1.60 -5.18
CA LEU A 229 18.14 -1.81 -4.04
C LEU A 229 18.12 -3.29 -3.68
N VAL A 230 18.81 -3.69 -2.62
CA VAL A 230 18.83 -5.08 -2.14
C VAL A 230 17.67 -5.30 -1.18
N THR A 231 16.75 -6.22 -1.50
CA THR A 231 15.68 -6.63 -0.60
C THR A 231 16.17 -7.74 0.34
N ARG A 232 15.86 -7.63 1.65
CA ARG A 232 16.51 -8.39 2.73
C ARG A 232 15.49 -9.09 3.64
N SER A 233 14.33 -9.42 3.12
CA SER A 233 13.23 -10.09 3.85
C SER A 233 12.88 -9.35 5.16
N GLU A 234 13.00 -10.01 6.32
CA GLU A 234 12.75 -9.45 7.64
C GLU A 234 13.68 -8.28 8.03
N ASN A 235 14.78 -8.10 7.32
CA ASN A 235 15.69 -6.98 7.54
C ASN A 235 15.37 -5.76 6.64
N GLY A 236 14.25 -5.80 5.91
CA GLY A 236 13.80 -4.70 5.06
C GLY A 236 14.57 -4.59 3.76
N MET A 237 15.11 -3.40 3.42
CA MET A 237 15.87 -3.19 2.19
C MET A 237 16.96 -2.14 2.34
N THR A 238 17.97 -2.23 1.47
CA THR A 238 19.11 -1.29 1.47
C THR A 238 19.31 -0.74 0.08
N LEU A 239 19.22 0.59 -0.06
CA LEU A 239 19.53 1.33 -1.28
C LEU A 239 21.00 1.77 -1.27
N ILE A 240 21.72 1.46 -2.33
CA ILE A 240 23.15 1.71 -2.50
C ILE A 240 23.37 2.52 -3.78
N ARG A 241 24.10 3.64 -3.67
CA ARG A 241 24.41 4.57 -4.76
C ARG A 241 25.83 5.09 -4.66
N GLU A 242 26.45 5.38 -5.78
CA GLU A 242 27.77 6.00 -5.79
C GLU A 242 27.69 7.44 -5.27
N GLY A 243 28.63 7.82 -4.40
CA GLY A 243 28.77 9.20 -3.88
C GLY A 243 27.68 9.66 -2.93
N GLN A 244 26.79 8.79 -2.50
CA GLN A 244 25.74 9.07 -1.51
C GLN A 244 25.81 8.03 -0.38
N PRO A 245 25.40 8.39 0.85
CA PRO A 245 25.26 7.42 1.91
C PRO A 245 24.18 6.39 1.54
N GLU A 246 24.39 5.17 2.00
CA GLU A 246 23.38 4.11 1.89
C GLU A 246 22.12 4.47 2.68
N LEU A 247 20.97 3.99 2.19
CA LEU A 247 19.70 4.13 2.88
C LEU A 247 19.19 2.75 3.31
N HIS A 248 19.23 2.50 4.62
CA HIS A 248 18.65 1.30 5.21
C HIS A 248 17.20 1.57 5.61
N LEU A 249 16.28 0.77 5.08
CA LEU A 249 14.85 0.81 5.38
C LEU A 249 14.47 -0.48 6.12
N PRO A 250 14.16 -0.42 7.43
CA PRO A 250 13.77 -1.61 8.18
C PRO A 250 12.44 -2.17 7.68
N ALA A 251 12.23 -3.49 7.84
CA ALA A 251 10.96 -4.10 7.49
C ALA A 251 9.80 -3.55 8.34
N GLN A 252 8.66 -3.34 7.69
CA GLN A 252 7.47 -2.73 8.30
C GLN A 252 6.31 -3.72 8.49
N ALA A 253 6.56 -5.03 8.30
CA ALA A 253 5.53 -6.05 8.47
C ALA A 253 5.24 -6.30 9.97
N HIS A 254 3.97 -6.18 10.37
CA HIS A 254 3.50 -6.56 11.72
C HIS A 254 3.22 -8.07 11.82
N GLU A 255 2.63 -8.64 10.78
CA GLU A 255 2.35 -10.08 10.65
C GLU A 255 2.70 -10.52 9.23
N VAL A 256 3.32 -11.67 9.08
CA VAL A 256 3.69 -12.22 7.77
C VAL A 256 2.84 -13.46 7.52
N TYR A 257 1.97 -13.38 6.50
CA TYR A 257 1.16 -14.50 6.03
C TYR A 257 1.78 -15.19 4.82
N ASP A 258 2.16 -14.39 3.81
CA ASP A 258 2.69 -14.89 2.56
C ASP A 258 3.63 -13.85 1.93
N VAL A 259 4.84 -14.26 1.57
CA VAL A 259 5.83 -13.39 0.94
C VAL A 259 5.77 -13.42 -0.59
N THR A 260 4.85 -14.21 -1.18
CA THR A 260 4.70 -14.35 -2.63
C THR A 260 4.29 -13.00 -3.26
N GLY A 261 5.06 -12.56 -4.26
CA GLY A 261 4.80 -11.30 -4.96
C GLY A 261 5.29 -10.04 -4.23
N ALA A 262 5.97 -10.17 -3.08
CA ALA A 262 6.55 -9.01 -2.38
C ALA A 262 7.57 -8.26 -3.25
N GLY A 263 8.43 -8.97 -4.00
CA GLY A 263 9.38 -8.38 -4.96
C GLY A 263 8.67 -7.62 -6.07
N ASP A 264 7.62 -8.21 -6.65
CA ASP A 264 6.78 -7.55 -7.67
C ASP A 264 6.15 -6.27 -7.13
N THR A 265 5.68 -6.29 -5.87
CA THR A 265 5.13 -5.10 -5.20
C THR A 265 6.20 -4.03 -4.98
N VAL A 266 7.42 -4.43 -4.59
CA VAL A 266 8.54 -3.50 -4.42
C VAL A 266 8.85 -2.78 -5.71
N ILE A 267 9.13 -3.52 -6.79
CA ILE A 267 9.54 -2.90 -8.05
C ILE A 267 8.41 -2.08 -8.69
N SER A 268 7.17 -2.55 -8.63
CA SER A 268 6.02 -1.81 -9.16
C SER A 268 5.75 -0.51 -8.41
N THR A 269 5.78 -0.54 -7.07
CA THR A 269 5.57 0.66 -6.24
C THR A 269 6.71 1.66 -6.43
N LEU A 270 7.96 1.18 -6.46
CA LEU A 270 9.15 1.98 -6.70
C LEU A 270 9.06 2.71 -8.06
N ALA A 271 8.82 1.96 -9.14
CA ALA A 271 8.71 2.50 -10.49
C ALA A 271 7.55 3.48 -10.62
N THR A 272 6.37 3.13 -10.11
CA THR A 272 5.19 3.98 -10.16
C THR A 272 5.40 5.29 -9.38
N SER A 273 6.09 5.23 -8.24
CA SER A 273 6.42 6.42 -7.45
C SER A 273 7.42 7.34 -8.17
N LEU A 274 8.44 6.78 -8.81
CA LEU A 274 9.39 7.54 -9.64
C LEU A 274 8.69 8.20 -10.83
N ALA A 275 7.85 7.45 -11.55
CA ALA A 275 7.06 7.98 -12.66
C ALA A 275 6.10 9.11 -12.23
N ALA A 276 5.62 9.07 -10.98
CA ALA A 276 4.81 10.13 -10.38
C ALA A 276 5.65 11.28 -9.77
N GLY A 277 6.96 11.35 -10.06
CA GLY A 277 7.84 12.46 -9.71
C GLY A 277 8.44 12.42 -8.30
N LYS A 278 8.39 11.28 -7.61
CA LYS A 278 9.06 11.12 -6.31
C LYS A 278 10.58 10.94 -6.47
N SER A 279 11.33 11.39 -5.48
CA SER A 279 12.75 11.07 -5.37
C SER A 279 12.96 9.57 -5.15
N LEU A 280 14.14 9.06 -5.47
CA LEU A 280 14.45 7.64 -5.29
C LEU A 280 14.32 7.21 -3.81
N ASP A 281 14.72 8.03 -2.86
CA ASP A 281 14.62 7.75 -1.43
C ASP A 281 13.16 7.65 -0.97
N GLU A 282 12.29 8.58 -1.43
CA GLU A 282 10.86 8.53 -1.16
C GLU A 282 10.19 7.31 -1.81
N ALA A 283 10.56 7.01 -3.06
CA ALA A 283 10.04 5.87 -3.80
C ALA A 283 10.43 4.53 -3.13
N CYS A 284 11.68 4.39 -2.65
CA CYS A 284 12.11 3.22 -1.88
C CYS A 284 11.35 3.08 -0.55
N ALA A 285 11.11 4.18 0.16
CA ALA A 285 10.34 4.13 1.39
C ALA A 285 8.88 3.74 1.15
N LEU A 286 8.24 4.27 0.09
CA LEU A 286 6.90 3.84 -0.33
C LEU A 286 6.86 2.36 -0.71
N ALA A 287 7.87 1.87 -1.44
CA ALA A 287 7.99 0.46 -1.81
C ALA A 287 8.16 -0.46 -0.60
N ASN A 288 8.95 -0.03 0.41
CA ASN A 288 9.13 -0.78 1.66
C ASN A 288 7.81 -0.87 2.46
N THR A 289 7.08 0.23 2.56
CA THR A 289 5.75 0.24 3.21
C THR A 289 4.76 -0.64 2.45
N ALA A 290 4.72 -0.58 1.12
CA ALA A 290 3.85 -1.43 0.30
C ALA A 290 4.17 -2.91 0.46
N ALA A 291 5.46 -3.29 0.49
CA ALA A 291 5.89 -4.66 0.77
C ALA A 291 5.41 -5.15 2.14
N GLY A 292 5.53 -4.30 3.18
CA GLY A 292 5.03 -4.60 4.53
C GLY A 292 3.53 -4.87 4.57
N ILE A 293 2.73 -4.15 3.78
CA ILE A 293 1.27 -4.38 3.67
C ILE A 293 0.99 -5.71 2.97
N VAL A 294 1.66 -6.00 1.85
CA VAL A 294 1.36 -7.17 1.02
C VAL A 294 1.69 -8.48 1.72
N VAL A 295 2.82 -8.56 2.44
CA VAL A 295 3.19 -9.79 3.16
C VAL A 295 2.23 -10.15 4.31
N GLY A 296 1.39 -9.22 4.75
CA GLY A 296 0.27 -9.46 5.66
C GLY A 296 -1.01 -9.99 5.00
N LYS A 297 -1.01 -10.17 3.66
CA LYS A 297 -2.14 -10.67 2.88
C LYS A 297 -1.84 -12.07 2.35
N LEU A 298 -2.87 -12.81 1.93
CA LEU A 298 -2.72 -14.16 1.38
C LEU A 298 -2.47 -14.11 -0.14
N GLY A 299 -1.45 -14.81 -0.61
CA GLY A 299 -1.10 -14.93 -2.03
C GLY A 299 -0.61 -13.65 -2.68
N THR A 300 -0.57 -13.61 -4.02
CA THR A 300 -0.23 -12.41 -4.79
C THR A 300 -1.31 -11.35 -4.63
N SER A 301 -1.13 -10.44 -3.68
CA SER A 301 -2.07 -9.35 -3.37
C SER A 301 -1.50 -8.00 -3.82
N THR A 302 -2.37 -7.03 -4.04
CA THR A 302 -1.99 -5.66 -4.40
C THR A 302 -2.16 -4.70 -3.24
N VAL A 303 -1.57 -3.51 -3.36
CA VAL A 303 -1.73 -2.40 -2.43
C VAL A 303 -2.47 -1.26 -3.12
N SER A 304 -3.51 -0.75 -2.49
CA SER A 304 -4.20 0.47 -2.94
C SER A 304 -3.54 1.73 -2.39
N PRO A 305 -3.73 2.90 -3.04
CA PRO A 305 -3.27 4.18 -2.49
C PRO A 305 -3.79 4.46 -1.08
N VAL A 306 -5.02 4.03 -0.78
CA VAL A 306 -5.64 4.21 0.55
C VAL A 306 -4.92 3.39 1.62
N GLU A 307 -4.61 2.12 1.34
CA GLU A 307 -3.84 1.28 2.27
C GLU A 307 -2.44 1.83 2.50
N LEU A 308 -1.79 2.27 1.43
CA LEU A 308 -0.45 2.87 1.51
C LEU A 308 -0.47 4.17 2.31
N ALA A 309 -1.48 5.04 2.10
CA ALA A 309 -1.69 6.25 2.89
C ALA A 309 -1.86 5.93 4.37
N ASN A 310 -2.74 4.98 4.69
CA ASN A 310 -3.00 4.58 6.07
C ASN A 310 -1.73 4.09 6.77
N ALA A 311 -0.93 3.24 6.12
CA ALA A 311 0.32 2.74 6.69
C ALA A 311 1.33 3.87 6.95
N LEU A 312 1.51 4.79 6.00
CA LEU A 312 2.40 5.94 6.17
C LEU A 312 1.97 6.89 7.29
N TYR A 313 0.65 7.08 7.47
CA TYR A 313 0.12 7.94 8.53
C TYR A 313 0.25 7.27 9.90
N THR A 314 0.03 5.96 9.99
CA THR A 314 0.23 5.19 11.23
C THR A 314 1.67 5.26 11.73
N GLU A 315 2.65 5.30 10.83
CA GLU A 315 4.07 5.43 11.19
C GLU A 315 4.47 6.83 11.66
N GLN A 316 3.85 7.87 11.11
CA GLN A 316 4.17 9.26 11.49
C GLN A 316 3.61 9.65 12.85
N GLU A 317 2.70 8.89 13.41
CA GLU A 317 2.07 9.15 14.70
C GLU A 317 2.12 7.94 15.64
N THR A 318 3.16 7.86 16.43
CA THR A 318 3.23 7.04 17.65
C THR A 318 2.35 7.59 18.79
N GLY A 319 1.27 8.27 18.48
CA GLY A 319 0.42 8.94 19.44
C GLY A 319 -1.05 8.59 19.31
N PHE A 320 -1.52 7.50 19.95
CA PHE A 320 -2.88 7.30 20.47
C PHE A 320 -4.06 7.91 19.67
N GLY A 321 -4.13 7.73 18.33
CA GLY A 321 -5.29 8.21 17.56
C GLY A 321 -5.42 9.73 17.39
N VAL A 322 -4.42 10.54 17.80
CA VAL A 322 -4.34 11.97 17.48
C VAL A 322 -3.96 12.16 16.03
N MET A 323 -4.72 12.95 15.29
CA MET A 323 -4.58 13.12 13.84
C MET A 323 -4.62 14.57 13.41
N SER A 324 -3.98 14.89 12.31
CA SER A 324 -4.26 16.10 11.54
C SER A 324 -5.58 15.95 10.75
N GLU A 325 -6.16 17.05 10.29
CA GLU A 325 -7.38 17.01 9.48
C GLU A 325 -7.18 16.20 8.18
N ALA A 326 -5.99 16.31 7.55
CA ALA A 326 -5.67 15.55 6.34
C ALA A 326 -5.66 14.03 6.59
N GLN A 327 -5.06 13.60 7.70
CA GLN A 327 -5.04 12.19 8.12
C GLN A 327 -6.44 11.69 8.46
N LEU A 328 -7.24 12.47 9.18
CA LEU A 328 -8.61 12.12 9.52
C LEU A 328 -9.46 11.87 8.26
N LYS A 329 -9.34 12.72 7.23
CA LYS A 329 -10.06 12.53 5.95
C LYS A 329 -9.74 11.17 5.31
N VAL A 330 -8.48 10.80 5.29
CA VAL A 330 -8.05 9.49 4.76
C VAL A 330 -8.59 8.34 5.62
N ALA A 331 -8.50 8.44 6.95
CA ALA A 331 -9.00 7.43 7.88
C ALA A 331 -10.53 7.22 7.74
N VAL A 332 -11.29 8.31 7.63
CA VAL A 332 -12.75 8.27 7.43
C VAL A 332 -13.10 7.64 6.07
N GLN A 333 -12.38 7.99 5.01
CA GLN A 333 -12.59 7.37 3.70
C GLN A 333 -12.32 5.87 3.72
N ALA A 334 -11.25 5.44 4.38
CA ALA A 334 -10.93 4.03 4.55
C ALA A 334 -12.01 3.28 5.38
N ALA A 335 -12.53 3.88 6.45
CA ALA A 335 -13.61 3.33 7.26
C ALA A 335 -14.88 3.13 6.42
N ARG A 336 -15.26 4.12 5.61
CA ARG A 336 -16.42 4.02 4.69
C ARG A 336 -16.27 2.91 3.66
N LEU A 337 -15.07 2.71 3.09
CA LEU A 337 -14.82 1.60 2.16
C LEU A 337 -15.01 0.22 2.82
N ARG A 338 -14.84 0.14 4.14
CA ARG A 338 -15.13 -1.08 4.93
C ARG A 338 -16.59 -1.18 5.38
N GLY A 339 -17.43 -0.18 5.07
CA GLY A 339 -18.82 -0.12 5.52
C GLY A 339 -18.98 0.27 7.00
N GLU A 340 -17.92 0.83 7.63
CA GLU A 340 -17.94 1.26 9.02
C GLU A 340 -18.70 2.57 9.18
N LYS A 341 -19.55 2.66 10.21
CA LYS A 341 -20.32 3.85 10.56
C LYS A 341 -19.49 4.81 11.41
N VAL A 342 -19.32 6.05 10.92
CA VAL A 342 -18.51 7.08 11.56
C VAL A 342 -19.37 8.02 12.39
N VAL A 343 -19.07 8.10 13.69
CA VAL A 343 -19.66 9.03 14.66
C VAL A 343 -18.70 10.17 14.93
N MET A 344 -19.18 11.39 15.03
CA MET A 344 -18.36 12.55 15.37
C MET A 344 -18.96 13.35 16.51
N THR A 345 -18.11 13.83 17.42
CA THR A 345 -18.45 14.82 18.45
C THR A 345 -17.38 15.87 18.55
N ASN A 346 -17.70 16.99 19.25
CA ASN A 346 -16.73 18.06 19.49
C ASN A 346 -16.84 18.67 20.88
N GLY A 347 -15.74 19.22 21.39
CA GLY A 347 -15.73 19.94 22.65
C GLY A 347 -14.37 20.47 23.07
N CYS A 348 -14.34 21.24 24.16
CA CYS A 348 -13.08 21.74 24.72
C CYS A 348 -12.31 20.67 25.50
N PHE A 349 -12.99 19.82 26.24
CA PHE A 349 -12.41 18.72 27.06
C PHE A 349 -11.22 19.18 27.91
N ASP A 350 -11.36 20.32 28.57
CA ASP A 350 -10.26 20.98 29.27
C ASP A 350 -9.77 20.19 30.49
N ILE A 351 -10.71 19.78 31.36
CA ILE A 351 -10.47 18.85 32.46
C ILE A 351 -11.43 17.69 32.27
N LEU A 352 -10.91 16.51 32.02
CA LEU A 352 -11.72 15.30 31.89
C LEU A 352 -12.25 14.86 33.27
N HIS A 353 -13.52 14.46 33.28
CA HIS A 353 -14.21 13.89 34.43
C HIS A 353 -15.13 12.73 33.98
N ALA A 354 -15.72 12.02 34.95
CA ALA A 354 -16.53 10.82 34.67
C ALA A 354 -17.66 11.10 33.66
N GLY A 355 -18.31 12.26 33.70
CA GLY A 355 -19.35 12.66 32.75
C GLY A 355 -18.85 12.73 31.30
N HIS A 356 -17.62 13.20 31.06
CA HIS A 356 -17.04 13.17 29.72
C HIS A 356 -16.76 11.74 29.29
N VAL A 357 -16.23 10.88 30.17
CA VAL A 357 -15.90 9.47 29.83
C VAL A 357 -17.19 8.71 29.50
N SER A 358 -18.24 8.83 30.32
CA SER A 358 -19.54 8.20 30.08
C SER A 358 -20.17 8.67 28.76
N TYR A 359 -20.14 9.99 28.51
CA TYR A 359 -20.63 10.58 27.28
C TYR A 359 -19.90 10.00 26.03
N LEU A 360 -18.58 9.99 26.04
CA LEU A 360 -17.78 9.47 24.92
C LEU A 360 -17.98 7.96 24.73
N ALA A 361 -18.09 7.20 25.82
CA ALA A 361 -18.41 5.78 25.76
C ALA A 361 -19.81 5.52 25.15
N ASN A 362 -20.80 6.36 25.45
CA ASN A 362 -22.12 6.24 24.85
C ASN A 362 -22.12 6.69 23.37
N ALA A 363 -21.37 7.72 23.02
CA ALA A 363 -21.21 8.17 21.64
C ALA A 363 -20.54 7.06 20.79
N GLY A 364 -19.47 6.42 21.27
CA GLY A 364 -18.77 5.34 20.58
C GLY A 364 -19.64 4.12 20.27
N LYS A 365 -20.63 3.81 21.12
CA LYS A 365 -21.59 2.70 20.88
C LYS A 365 -22.58 2.93 19.74
N LEU A 366 -22.63 4.14 19.17
CA LEU A 366 -23.60 4.51 18.13
C LEU A 366 -23.06 4.25 16.71
N GLY A 367 -21.80 3.87 16.58
CA GLY A 367 -21.16 3.50 15.32
C GLY A 367 -19.90 2.67 15.54
N ASP A 368 -19.13 2.49 14.49
CA ASP A 368 -17.93 1.67 14.50
C ASP A 368 -16.66 2.50 14.79
N ARG A 369 -16.70 3.82 14.52
CA ARG A 369 -15.60 4.76 14.71
C ARG A 369 -16.09 6.05 15.35
N LEU A 370 -15.39 6.52 16.39
CA LEU A 370 -15.67 7.78 17.07
C LEU A 370 -14.56 8.80 16.82
N ILE A 371 -14.93 9.93 16.20
CA ILE A 371 -14.10 11.13 16.05
C ILE A 371 -14.42 12.10 17.19
N VAL A 372 -13.38 12.61 17.87
CA VAL A 372 -13.49 13.69 18.83
C VAL A 372 -12.73 14.91 18.30
N ALA A 373 -13.47 15.95 17.90
CA ALA A 373 -12.89 17.23 17.50
C ALA A 373 -12.67 18.12 18.72
N VAL A 374 -11.44 18.61 18.89
CA VAL A 374 -11.02 19.36 20.09
C VAL A 374 -10.70 20.81 19.73
N ASN A 375 -11.33 21.76 20.42
CA ASN A 375 -11.00 23.18 20.28
C ASN A 375 -9.55 23.45 20.67
N THR A 376 -8.78 24.17 19.81
CA THR A 376 -7.43 24.63 20.14
C THR A 376 -7.44 25.59 21.33
N ASP A 377 -6.29 25.87 21.94
CA ASP A 377 -6.15 26.77 23.06
C ASP A 377 -6.66 28.18 22.75
N GLU A 378 -6.45 28.65 21.54
CA GLU A 378 -6.94 29.95 21.08
C GLU A 378 -8.47 29.98 20.98
N SER A 379 -9.07 28.94 20.42
CA SER A 379 -10.52 28.80 20.33
C SER A 379 -11.15 28.74 21.74
N VAL A 380 -10.57 27.97 22.67
CA VAL A 380 -11.06 27.88 24.05
C VAL A 380 -10.96 29.23 24.78
N ARG A 381 -9.86 30.00 24.59
CA ARG A 381 -9.74 31.37 25.20
C ARG A 381 -10.82 32.32 24.70
N ARG A 382 -11.14 32.28 23.40
CA ARG A 382 -12.23 33.08 22.84
C ARG A 382 -13.60 32.71 23.42
N LEU A 383 -13.86 31.41 23.58
CA LEU A 383 -15.14 30.88 24.02
C LEU A 383 -15.37 30.98 25.55
N LYS A 384 -14.29 30.81 26.35
CA LYS A 384 -14.38 30.65 27.81
C LYS A 384 -13.63 31.69 28.62
N GLY A 385 -12.97 32.63 27.94
CA GLY A 385 -12.27 33.77 28.58
C GLY A 385 -10.83 33.46 29.02
N PRO A 386 -10.13 34.49 29.56
CA PRO A 386 -8.75 34.37 30.03
C PRO A 386 -8.65 33.40 31.19
N GLY A 387 -7.60 32.56 31.23
CA GLY A 387 -7.41 31.52 32.24
C GLY A 387 -7.92 30.13 31.81
N ARG A 388 -8.46 30.02 30.63
CA ARG A 388 -8.83 28.73 29.98
C ARG A 388 -8.14 28.60 28.62
N PRO A 389 -7.76 27.40 28.17
CA PRO A 389 -7.88 26.15 28.92
C PRO A 389 -6.82 26.03 30.03
N VAL A 390 -7.07 25.11 31.00
CA VAL A 390 -6.10 24.74 32.03
C VAL A 390 -5.04 23.80 31.43
N ASN A 391 -5.49 22.86 30.60
CA ASN A 391 -4.61 21.94 29.88
C ASN A 391 -4.42 22.36 28.40
N PRO A 392 -3.19 22.42 27.88
CA PRO A 392 -2.95 22.75 26.50
C PRO A 392 -3.49 21.67 25.54
N THR A 393 -3.77 22.07 24.30
CA THR A 393 -4.42 21.25 23.28
C THR A 393 -3.81 19.85 23.16
N GLU A 394 -2.48 19.76 23.07
CA GLU A 394 -1.76 18.49 22.93
C GLU A 394 -2.06 17.51 24.07
N ARG A 395 -2.02 17.99 25.32
CA ARG A 395 -2.31 17.16 26.50
C ARG A 395 -3.77 16.70 26.52
N ARG A 396 -4.71 17.60 26.17
CA ARG A 396 -6.14 17.25 26.09
C ARG A 396 -6.38 16.16 25.05
N MET A 397 -5.79 16.30 23.87
CA MET A 397 -5.90 15.31 22.80
C MET A 397 -5.27 13.96 23.18
N THR A 398 -4.09 13.98 23.80
CA THR A 398 -3.41 12.73 24.27
C THR A 398 -4.29 11.95 25.23
N VAL A 399 -4.91 12.64 26.23
CA VAL A 399 -5.77 11.96 27.21
C VAL A 399 -7.04 11.42 26.56
N LEU A 400 -7.65 12.15 25.63
CA LEU A 400 -8.84 11.70 24.89
C LEU A 400 -8.51 10.46 24.01
N ALA A 401 -7.40 10.47 23.33
CA ALA A 401 -6.97 9.38 22.47
C ALA A 401 -6.65 8.07 23.25
N ALA A 402 -6.35 8.18 24.55
CA ALA A 402 -6.15 7.03 25.42
C ALA A 402 -7.46 6.38 25.92
N LEU A 403 -8.64 6.98 25.63
CA LEU A 403 -9.93 6.40 26.01
C LEU A 403 -10.33 5.31 25.00
N GLY A 404 -10.59 4.11 25.46
CA GLY A 404 -10.93 2.95 24.63
C GLY A 404 -12.19 3.09 23.76
N ALA A 405 -12.99 4.14 23.95
CA ALA A 405 -14.15 4.45 23.12
C ALA A 405 -13.86 5.47 22.02
N VAL A 406 -12.65 6.04 21.96
CA VAL A 406 -12.26 7.09 21.02
C VAL A 406 -11.27 6.52 20.01
N ASP A 407 -11.61 6.57 18.72
CA ASP A 407 -10.74 6.13 17.66
C ASP A 407 -9.82 7.24 17.16
N TRP A 408 -10.36 8.43 16.94
CA TRP A 408 -9.63 9.56 16.35
C TRP A 408 -9.88 10.86 17.07
N VAL A 409 -8.81 11.64 17.30
CA VAL A 409 -8.85 12.95 17.91
C VAL A 409 -8.22 13.96 16.97
N VAL A 410 -8.91 15.05 16.67
CA VAL A 410 -8.45 16.08 15.73
C VAL A 410 -8.62 17.47 16.32
N PRO A 411 -7.63 18.40 16.21
CA PRO A 411 -7.79 19.78 16.64
C PRO A 411 -8.52 20.61 15.58
N PHE A 412 -9.28 21.62 16.02
CA PHE A 412 -9.80 22.68 15.16
C PHE A 412 -9.68 24.04 15.85
N SER A 413 -9.47 25.11 15.07
CA SER A 413 -9.14 26.45 15.58
C SER A 413 -10.30 27.43 15.52
N GLU A 414 -11.36 27.11 14.80
CA GLU A 414 -12.55 27.93 14.62
C GLU A 414 -13.42 27.96 15.89
N ASP A 415 -14.35 28.91 15.98
CA ASP A 415 -15.28 29.01 17.11
C ASP A 415 -16.33 27.88 17.08
N THR A 416 -16.64 27.37 15.88
CA THR A 416 -17.51 26.23 15.67
C THR A 416 -16.84 25.21 14.79
N PRO A 417 -17.09 23.88 14.93
CA PRO A 417 -16.51 22.84 14.10
C PRO A 417 -17.19 22.68 12.72
N GLN A 418 -18.06 23.61 12.30
CA GLN A 418 -18.92 23.47 11.13
C GLN A 418 -18.14 23.16 9.85
N ARG A 419 -17.03 23.87 9.59
CA ARG A 419 -16.18 23.61 8.42
C ARG A 419 -15.63 22.18 8.43
N LEU A 420 -15.07 21.76 9.56
CA LEU A 420 -14.52 20.41 9.70
C LEU A 420 -15.62 19.34 9.54
N ILE A 421 -16.79 19.54 10.11
CA ILE A 421 -17.94 18.64 9.96
C ILE A 421 -18.39 18.57 8.50
N ALA A 422 -18.43 19.71 7.79
CA ALA A 422 -18.79 19.76 6.36
C ALA A 422 -17.77 19.01 5.46
N GLU A 423 -16.51 18.98 5.86
CA GLU A 423 -15.47 18.27 5.12
C GLU A 423 -15.44 16.75 5.41
N ILE A 424 -15.79 16.38 6.65
CA ILE A 424 -15.80 14.99 7.10
C ILE A 424 -17.13 14.32 6.76
N LEU A 425 -18.28 15.02 6.94
CA LEU A 425 -19.64 14.52 6.74
C LEU A 425 -19.90 13.19 7.48
N PRO A 426 -19.82 13.14 8.83
CA PRO A 426 -20.01 11.91 9.59
C PRO A 426 -21.42 11.33 9.37
N ASP A 427 -21.57 10.01 9.53
CA ASP A 427 -22.88 9.33 9.45
C ASP A 427 -23.77 9.71 10.63
N LEU A 428 -23.14 10.04 11.78
CA LEU A 428 -23.83 10.51 12.97
C LEU A 428 -23.02 11.61 13.68
N LEU A 429 -23.60 12.79 13.80
CA LEU A 429 -23.06 13.88 14.63
C LEU A 429 -23.73 13.84 16.01
N VAL A 430 -22.92 13.81 17.06
CA VAL A 430 -23.40 13.72 18.44
C VAL A 430 -23.00 14.98 19.24
N LYS A 431 -23.92 15.50 20.02
CA LYS A 431 -23.67 16.61 20.94
C LYS A 431 -24.23 16.29 22.33
N GLY A 432 -23.46 16.62 23.34
CA GLY A 432 -23.94 16.51 24.75
C GLY A 432 -24.58 17.78 25.23
N GLY A 433 -25.68 17.68 25.98
CA GLY A 433 -26.39 18.81 26.60
C GLY A 433 -27.81 19.00 26.08
N ASP A 434 -28.46 20.09 26.53
CA ASP A 434 -29.84 20.44 26.19
C ASP A 434 -29.89 21.31 24.91
N TYR A 435 -29.49 20.76 23.78
CA TYR A 435 -29.55 21.43 22.49
C TYR A 435 -30.75 20.93 21.68
N LYS A 436 -31.31 21.81 20.84
CA LYS A 436 -32.14 21.33 19.73
C LYS A 436 -31.21 20.88 18.60
N PRO A 437 -31.46 19.74 17.95
CA PRO A 437 -30.57 19.25 16.87
C PRO A 437 -30.31 20.30 15.78
N GLU A 438 -31.30 21.11 15.43
CA GLU A 438 -31.22 22.14 14.39
C GLU A 438 -30.26 23.28 14.73
N ASP A 439 -29.97 23.50 16.02
CA ASP A 439 -29.07 24.56 16.49
C ASP A 439 -27.60 24.08 16.57
N ILE A 440 -27.36 22.81 16.30
CA ILE A 440 -26.00 22.23 16.35
C ILE A 440 -25.25 22.58 15.08
N ALA A 441 -24.05 23.18 15.22
CA ALA A 441 -23.17 23.46 14.09
C ALA A 441 -22.87 22.18 13.29
N GLY A 442 -23.11 22.22 11.98
CA GLY A 442 -22.96 21.05 11.09
C GLY A 442 -24.26 20.26 10.87
N TYR A 443 -25.38 20.64 11.50
CA TYR A 443 -26.66 19.97 11.30
C TYR A 443 -27.09 19.94 9.84
N ALA A 444 -27.06 21.08 9.17
CA ALA A 444 -27.50 21.19 7.78
C ALA A 444 -26.64 20.34 6.84
N GLU A 445 -25.33 20.34 7.02
CA GLU A 445 -24.37 19.62 6.20
C GLU A 445 -24.52 18.09 6.37
N VAL A 446 -24.62 17.63 7.61
CA VAL A 446 -24.77 16.21 7.94
C VAL A 446 -26.09 15.66 7.42
N THR A 447 -27.20 16.37 7.67
CA THR A 447 -28.54 15.93 7.23
C THR A 447 -28.70 15.98 5.71
N ALA A 448 -28.14 16.98 5.04
CA ALA A 448 -28.11 17.06 3.59
C ALA A 448 -27.35 15.89 2.94
N ASN A 449 -26.35 15.34 3.62
CA ASN A 449 -25.60 14.16 3.19
C ASN A 449 -26.24 12.82 3.60
N GLY A 450 -27.44 12.85 4.22
CA GLY A 450 -28.15 11.64 4.67
C GLY A 450 -27.71 11.12 6.04
N GLY A 451 -26.85 11.85 6.77
CA GLY A 451 -26.46 11.54 8.13
C GLY A 451 -27.50 11.99 9.18
N GLU A 452 -27.30 11.59 10.42
CA GLU A 452 -28.18 11.89 11.56
C GLU A 452 -27.48 12.83 12.53
N VAL A 453 -28.23 13.70 13.22
CA VAL A 453 -27.73 14.53 14.33
C VAL A 453 -28.49 14.16 15.60
N ARG A 454 -27.77 13.83 16.68
CA ARG A 454 -28.35 13.34 17.93
C ARG A 454 -27.79 14.06 19.15
N VAL A 455 -28.66 14.40 20.09
CA VAL A 455 -28.27 14.92 21.38
C VAL A 455 -28.23 13.79 22.42
N LEU A 456 -27.16 13.72 23.19
CA LEU A 456 -27.02 12.81 24.32
C LEU A 456 -27.05 13.56 25.63
N ASN A 457 -27.75 13.03 26.64
CA ASN A 457 -27.80 13.59 27.96
C ASN A 457 -26.45 13.38 28.68
N PHE A 458 -26.04 14.38 29.48
CA PHE A 458 -24.92 14.24 30.41
C PHE A 458 -25.37 13.54 31.70
N GLU A 459 -24.44 12.88 32.40
CA GLU A 459 -24.67 12.47 33.78
C GLU A 459 -24.70 13.70 34.67
N ASP A 460 -25.73 13.79 35.48
CA ASP A 460 -25.93 14.90 36.44
C ASP A 460 -24.79 14.98 37.46
N GLY A 461 -24.41 16.21 37.84
CA GLY A 461 -23.44 16.45 38.91
C GLY A 461 -21.97 16.50 38.52
N CYS A 462 -21.63 16.42 37.19
CA CYS A 462 -20.26 16.49 36.71
C CYS A 462 -20.02 17.73 35.82
N SER A 463 -19.35 18.75 36.36
CA SER A 463 -19.01 19.99 35.62
C SER A 463 -17.55 20.39 35.86
N THR A 464 -16.81 20.68 34.77
CA THR A 464 -15.45 21.25 34.86
C THR A 464 -15.41 22.55 35.66
N THR A 465 -16.47 23.37 35.59
CA THR A 465 -16.59 24.62 36.31
C THR A 465 -16.67 24.39 37.80
N ASP A 466 -17.43 23.39 38.24
CA ASP A 466 -17.59 23.05 39.66
C ASP A 466 -16.31 22.43 40.23
N ILE A 467 -15.57 21.64 39.42
CA ILE A 467 -14.26 21.13 39.81
C ILE A 467 -13.29 22.29 40.10
N ILE A 468 -13.19 23.25 39.18
CA ILE A 468 -12.31 24.42 39.33
C ILE A 468 -12.72 25.26 40.52
N LYS A 469 -14.03 25.47 40.75
CA LYS A 469 -14.54 26.18 41.88
C LYS A 469 -14.18 25.49 43.21
N THR A 470 -14.38 24.18 43.28
CA THR A 470 -14.03 23.38 44.47
C THR A 470 -12.53 23.41 44.77
N ILE A 471 -11.68 23.39 43.77
CA ILE A 471 -10.22 23.52 43.95
C ILE A 471 -9.85 24.90 44.51
N ARG A 472 -10.48 25.97 43.99
CA ARG A 472 -10.23 27.35 44.47
C ARG A 472 -10.75 27.61 45.88
N GLU A 473 -11.81 26.93 46.30
CA GLU A 473 -12.40 27.07 47.62
C GLU A 473 -11.69 26.25 48.70
N ARG A 474 -10.94 25.22 48.31
CA ARG A 474 -10.22 24.32 49.23
C ARG A 474 -8.70 24.54 49.24
N GLY A 475 -8.15 25.32 48.36
CA GLY A 475 -6.73 25.74 48.30
C GLY A 475 -6.59 27.20 48.68
#